data_d5c68c5bd0157d1107acaad12cc648af
#
_entry.id   d5c68c5bd0157d1107acaad12cc648af
#
_cell.length_a   1.000
_cell.length_b   1.000
_cell.length_c   1.000
_cell.angle_alpha   90.00
_cell.angle_beta   90.00
_cell.angle_gamma   90.00
#
_symmetry.space_group_name_H-M   'P 1'
#
loop_
_entity.id
_entity.type
_entity.pdbx_description
1 polymer ?
#
loop_
_entity_poly.entity_id
_entity_poly.type
_entity_poly.pdbx_seq_one_letter_code
_entity_poly.pdbx_strand_id
1 'polypeptide(L)'
;MEALAGGMAVLLVEGSGQALAFSTQDMPGRSVTNPSGEGNMRGPQDAFTEHLRNNISQLRRQFRTGSFTAEICTANTRAKTEYAICYDTALAPADVVQTLKQRLAGVQIPVLLDSTYFASFLKQDKLNLFPAAAYTERPATACARICEGKIVILVSGSPLAMVVPSFFAEHFECLDDYSSGAVFAGLIRLLKYLAFLLAVFGPGLYVMAVCFAPELIPVHLLAELAQGEASTPLPPMPEMLAVTLLLEIVREAGLRAPKSISHTVSLVGALIIGETAVSAGIISVPVLTMAAAATIATLAVPALYEQSILFRFAVILLAGLFGVPGLACGALLILAMACGSDPFGYDYLYPLMPPGKAALRDGFVRAIWSRLAQKGEVLPRHAKE
;
A
#
# COMPACT_ATOMS: atom_id res chain seq x y z
N MET A 1 -24.73 -26.70 3.96
CA MET A 1 -23.85 -25.66 4.53
C MET A 1 -23.33 -24.69 3.46
N GLU A 2 -22.81 -25.15 2.32
CA GLU A 2 -22.32 -24.25 1.23
C GLU A 2 -23.40 -23.33 0.68
N ALA A 3 -24.64 -23.79 0.51
CA ALA A 3 -25.77 -22.99 0.05
C ALA A 3 -26.10 -21.85 1.04
N LEU A 4 -26.10 -22.14 2.34
CA LEU A 4 -26.28 -21.15 3.42
C LEU A 4 -25.12 -20.14 3.44
N ALA A 5 -23.88 -20.62 3.34
CA ALA A 5 -22.70 -19.78 3.28
C ALA A 5 -22.69 -18.89 2.02
N GLY A 6 -23.29 -19.35 0.92
CA GLY A 6 -23.48 -18.59 -0.32
C GLY A 6 -24.59 -17.53 -0.27
N GLY A 7 -25.28 -17.34 0.88
CA GLY A 7 -26.37 -16.36 1.04
C GLY A 7 -27.71 -16.86 0.48
N MET A 8 -27.90 -18.16 0.30
CA MET A 8 -29.18 -18.76 -0.07
C MET A 8 -30.01 -19.06 1.18
N ALA A 9 -31.31 -18.85 1.13
CA ALA A 9 -32.20 -19.37 2.15
C ALA A 9 -32.31 -20.88 2.03
N VAL A 10 -32.15 -21.63 3.12
CA VAL A 10 -32.27 -23.11 3.14
C VAL A 10 -33.41 -23.50 4.06
N LEU A 11 -34.39 -24.16 3.52
CA LEU A 11 -35.49 -24.75 4.26
C LEU A 11 -35.14 -26.21 4.61
N LEU A 12 -35.02 -26.46 5.90
CA LEU A 12 -34.87 -27.80 6.45
C LEU A 12 -36.23 -28.29 6.93
N VAL A 13 -36.66 -29.48 6.47
CA VAL A 13 -37.91 -30.09 6.89
C VAL A 13 -37.54 -31.29 7.77
N GLU A 14 -38.10 -31.35 8.97
CA GLU A 14 -37.87 -32.39 9.93
C GLU A 14 -38.36 -33.75 9.32
N GLY A 15 -37.47 -34.75 9.38
CA GLY A 15 -37.74 -36.08 8.77
C GLY A 15 -37.32 -36.21 7.31
N SER A 16 -36.81 -35.17 6.65
CA SER A 16 -36.27 -35.24 5.28
C SER A 16 -34.75 -35.22 5.29
N GLY A 17 -34.11 -36.12 4.57
CA GLY A 17 -32.67 -36.11 4.32
C GLY A 17 -32.21 -35.07 3.27
N GLN A 18 -33.14 -34.27 2.72
CA GLN A 18 -32.88 -33.27 1.69
C GLN A 18 -33.26 -31.88 2.20
N ALA A 19 -32.48 -30.87 1.83
CA ALA A 19 -32.75 -29.48 2.11
C ALA A 19 -33.10 -28.73 0.81
N LEU A 20 -34.07 -27.83 0.87
CA LEU A 20 -34.42 -26.94 -0.25
C LEU A 20 -33.65 -25.64 -0.13
N ALA A 21 -32.84 -25.31 -1.14
CA ALA A 21 -32.12 -24.06 -1.21
C ALA A 21 -32.83 -23.09 -2.18
N PHE A 22 -33.14 -21.90 -1.69
CA PHE A 22 -33.77 -20.84 -2.48
C PHE A 22 -32.77 -19.72 -2.73
N SER A 23 -32.68 -19.27 -3.98
CA SER A 23 -31.88 -18.10 -4.34
C SER A 23 -32.59 -16.82 -3.84
N THR A 24 -32.23 -16.38 -2.64
CA THR A 24 -32.74 -15.14 -2.02
C THR A 24 -31.73 -13.98 -2.10
N GLN A 25 -30.79 -14.08 -3.04
CA GLN A 25 -29.72 -13.09 -3.25
C GLN A 25 -30.26 -11.86 -3.97
N ASP A 26 -31.38 -11.31 -3.54
CA ASP A 26 -31.83 -9.99 -3.99
C ASP A 26 -31.04 -8.93 -3.19
N MET A 27 -30.03 -8.39 -3.81
CA MET A 27 -29.19 -7.36 -3.24
C MET A 27 -29.64 -6.02 -3.83
N PRO A 28 -30.45 -5.22 -3.11
CA PRO A 28 -30.65 -3.83 -3.48
C PRO A 28 -29.31 -3.11 -3.31
N GLY A 29 -28.58 -2.93 -4.37
CA GLY A 29 -27.27 -2.33 -4.38
C GLY A 29 -27.10 -1.41 -5.58
N ARG A 30 -26.44 -0.28 -5.38
CA ARG A 30 -25.85 0.50 -6.45
C ARG A 30 -25.06 -0.45 -7.35
N SER A 31 -25.19 -0.33 -8.65
CA SER A 31 -24.43 -1.15 -9.60
C SER A 31 -22.96 -1.13 -9.23
N VAL A 32 -22.35 -2.31 -9.19
CA VAL A 32 -20.91 -2.46 -8.92
C VAL A 32 -20.13 -1.53 -9.85
N THR A 33 -19.42 -0.58 -9.28
CA THR A 33 -18.61 0.38 -10.03
C THR A 33 -17.16 -0.11 -10.07
N ASN A 34 -16.42 0.34 -11.08
CA ASN A 34 -14.98 0.08 -11.13
C ASN A 34 -14.27 0.80 -9.97
N PRO A 35 -13.21 0.20 -9.40
CA PRO A 35 -12.40 0.86 -8.38
C PRO A 35 -11.79 2.15 -8.93
N SER A 36 -11.76 3.18 -8.10
CA SER A 36 -11.26 4.50 -8.49
C SER A 36 -9.77 4.69 -8.21
N GLY A 37 -9.26 4.02 -7.18
CA GLY A 37 -7.87 4.14 -6.72
C GLY A 37 -6.96 3.00 -7.15
N GLU A 38 -7.50 1.81 -7.41
CA GLU A 38 -6.72 0.63 -7.79
C GLU A 38 -6.91 0.29 -9.28
N GLY A 39 -6.04 0.81 -10.15
CA GLY A 39 -6.02 0.45 -11.57
C GLY A 39 -5.57 -1.00 -11.77
N ASN A 40 -6.31 -1.78 -12.58
CA ASN A 40 -5.97 -3.16 -12.93
C ASN A 40 -6.23 -3.40 -14.42
N MET A 41 -5.28 -4.01 -15.12
CA MET A 41 -5.43 -4.29 -16.56
C MET A 41 -6.22 -5.58 -16.81
N ARG A 42 -6.15 -6.55 -15.89
CA ARG A 42 -6.79 -7.87 -16.02
C ARG A 42 -7.37 -8.31 -14.67
N GLY A 43 -8.44 -9.09 -14.71
CA GLY A 43 -9.10 -9.64 -13.52
C GLY A 43 -10.42 -8.97 -13.18
N PRO A 44 -11.00 -9.29 -12.01
CA PRO A 44 -12.27 -8.73 -11.57
C PRO A 44 -12.23 -7.21 -11.48
N GLN A 45 -13.27 -6.55 -11.98
CA GLN A 45 -13.42 -5.09 -11.92
C GLN A 45 -14.39 -4.65 -10.82
N ASP A 46 -14.88 -5.60 -10.03
CA ASP A 46 -15.79 -5.32 -8.92
C ASP A 46 -15.07 -4.52 -7.84
N ALA A 47 -15.73 -3.46 -7.32
CA ALA A 47 -15.28 -2.69 -6.17
C ALA A 47 -16.27 -2.78 -5.02
N PHE A 48 -15.80 -2.54 -3.80
CA PHE A 48 -16.63 -2.32 -2.64
C PHE A 48 -17.47 -1.06 -2.78
N THR A 49 -18.59 -1.03 -2.09
CA THR A 49 -19.52 0.09 -2.03
C THR A 49 -19.52 0.72 -0.63
N GLU A 50 -20.25 1.80 -0.44
CA GLU A 50 -20.44 2.44 0.85
C GLU A 50 -21.34 1.61 1.80
N HIS A 51 -22.05 0.59 1.27
CA HIS A 51 -22.98 -0.22 2.04
C HIS A 51 -22.30 -1.47 2.62
N LEU A 52 -22.13 -1.50 3.95
CA LEU A 52 -21.46 -2.57 4.68
C LEU A 52 -22.01 -3.97 4.36
N ARG A 53 -23.34 -4.12 4.33
CA ARG A 53 -24.00 -5.41 4.10
C ARG A 53 -23.77 -5.92 2.67
N ASN A 54 -23.74 -5.01 1.69
CA ASN A 54 -23.42 -5.37 0.31
C ASN A 54 -21.98 -5.87 0.20
N ASN A 55 -21.05 -5.21 0.87
CA ASN A 55 -19.63 -5.59 0.88
C ASN A 55 -19.41 -6.96 1.53
N ILE A 56 -20.07 -7.25 2.65
CA ILE A 56 -20.05 -8.59 3.28
C ILE A 56 -20.62 -9.64 2.32
N SER A 57 -21.70 -9.32 1.62
CA SER A 57 -22.33 -10.22 0.67
C SER A 57 -21.44 -10.49 -0.55
N GLN A 58 -20.69 -9.48 -1.04
CA GLN A 58 -19.69 -9.66 -2.10
C GLN A 58 -18.60 -10.64 -1.66
N LEU A 59 -18.07 -10.50 -0.44
CA LEU A 59 -17.09 -11.46 0.11
C LEU A 59 -17.69 -12.87 0.24
N ARG A 60 -18.91 -13.01 0.77
CA ARG A 60 -19.58 -14.30 0.90
C ARG A 60 -19.84 -14.98 -0.43
N ARG A 61 -20.11 -14.20 -1.50
CA ARG A 61 -20.30 -14.74 -2.85
C ARG A 61 -19.02 -15.37 -3.40
N GLN A 62 -17.86 -14.79 -3.08
CA GLN A 62 -16.55 -15.29 -3.50
C GLN A 62 -16.04 -16.40 -2.56
N PHE A 63 -16.29 -16.25 -1.26
CA PHE A 63 -15.81 -17.16 -0.21
C PHE A 63 -16.95 -18.05 0.30
N ARG A 64 -17.19 -19.19 -0.39
CA ARG A 64 -18.33 -20.08 -0.15
C ARG A 64 -18.01 -21.21 0.84
N THR A 65 -17.34 -20.88 1.95
CA THR A 65 -17.00 -21.86 3.00
C THR A 65 -17.79 -21.58 4.27
N GLY A 66 -18.06 -22.62 5.05
CA GLY A 66 -18.72 -22.47 6.35
C GLY A 66 -17.82 -21.84 7.42
N SER A 67 -16.51 -21.75 7.19
CA SER A 67 -15.52 -21.14 8.09
C SER A 67 -15.45 -19.62 7.97
N PHE A 68 -16.00 -19.04 6.90
CA PHE A 68 -16.03 -17.58 6.73
C PHE A 68 -16.96 -16.93 7.75
N THR A 69 -16.42 -16.05 8.55
CA THR A 69 -17.14 -15.29 9.58
C THR A 69 -17.05 -13.80 9.28
N ALA A 70 -18.19 -13.13 9.39
CA ALA A 70 -18.30 -11.67 9.34
C ALA A 70 -19.03 -11.22 10.62
N GLU A 71 -18.31 -10.61 11.53
CA GLU A 71 -18.84 -10.08 12.79
C GLU A 71 -19.14 -8.61 12.62
N ILE A 72 -20.41 -8.23 12.75
CA ILE A 72 -20.83 -6.83 12.69
C ILE A 72 -20.74 -6.25 14.10
N CYS A 73 -19.99 -5.19 14.25
CA CYS A 73 -19.78 -4.45 15.49
C CYS A 73 -20.20 -2.99 15.30
N THR A 74 -20.54 -2.34 16.41
CA THR A 74 -20.81 -0.90 16.42
C THR A 74 -19.63 -0.19 17.09
N ALA A 75 -19.08 0.81 16.41
CA ALA A 75 -17.99 1.60 16.95
C ALA A 75 -18.46 2.44 18.16
N ASN A 76 -17.60 2.57 19.16
CA ASN A 76 -17.86 3.42 20.33
C ASN A 76 -17.67 4.90 19.96
N THR A 77 -18.45 5.36 18.99
CA THR A 77 -18.45 6.73 18.49
C THR A 77 -19.82 7.37 18.73
N ARG A 78 -19.89 8.69 18.68
CA ARG A 78 -21.16 9.41 18.80
C ARG A 78 -22.13 9.06 17.66
N ALA A 79 -21.60 8.76 16.48
CA ALA A 79 -22.36 8.36 15.29
C ALA A 79 -22.79 6.89 15.30
N LYS A 80 -22.22 6.04 16.21
CA LYS A 80 -22.48 4.59 16.30
C LYS A 80 -22.33 3.89 14.94
N THR A 81 -21.29 4.23 14.20
CA THR A 81 -21.01 3.65 12.88
C THR A 81 -20.79 2.15 12.98
N GLU A 82 -21.45 1.37 12.15
CA GLU A 82 -21.27 -0.08 12.04
C GLU A 82 -19.99 -0.40 11.27
N TYR A 83 -19.27 -1.43 11.69
CA TYR A 83 -18.15 -2.01 10.97
C TYR A 83 -18.19 -3.53 11.08
N ALA A 84 -17.56 -4.23 10.14
CA ALA A 84 -17.51 -5.68 10.14
C ALA A 84 -16.05 -6.16 10.17
N ILE A 85 -15.80 -7.19 10.96
CA ILE A 85 -14.54 -7.94 11.00
C ILE A 85 -14.77 -9.25 10.25
N CYS A 86 -14.13 -9.39 9.09
CA CYS A 86 -14.29 -10.53 8.19
C CYS A 86 -13.02 -11.37 8.18
N TYR A 87 -13.13 -12.66 8.45
CA TYR A 87 -11.99 -13.59 8.48
C TYR A 87 -12.44 -15.03 8.30
N ASP A 88 -11.49 -15.92 8.01
CA ASP A 88 -11.71 -17.36 8.02
C ASP A 88 -11.30 -17.96 9.37
N THR A 89 -12.22 -18.55 10.12
CA THR A 89 -11.95 -19.15 11.43
C THR A 89 -10.99 -20.34 11.39
N ALA A 90 -10.81 -20.97 10.23
CA ALA A 90 -9.90 -22.10 10.05
C ALA A 90 -8.44 -21.64 9.79
N LEU A 91 -8.24 -20.39 9.32
CA LEU A 91 -6.94 -19.87 8.90
C LEU A 91 -6.45 -18.73 9.77
N ALA A 92 -7.33 -17.84 10.20
CA ALA A 92 -6.96 -16.66 10.98
C ALA A 92 -6.53 -17.06 12.40
N PRO A 93 -5.36 -16.60 12.90
CA PRO A 93 -4.91 -16.86 14.25
C PRO A 93 -5.84 -16.19 15.27
N ALA A 94 -6.33 -16.97 16.23
CA ALA A 94 -7.32 -16.50 17.22
C ALA A 94 -6.81 -15.36 18.10
N ASP A 95 -5.52 -15.35 18.43
CA ASP A 95 -4.82 -14.31 19.20
C ASP A 95 -4.81 -12.98 18.46
N VAL A 96 -4.56 -12.98 17.14
CA VAL A 96 -4.60 -11.77 16.28
C VAL A 96 -6.02 -11.21 16.24
N VAL A 97 -7.02 -12.09 16.03
CA VAL A 97 -8.44 -11.69 16.02
C VAL A 97 -8.82 -11.04 17.34
N GLN A 98 -8.42 -11.66 18.48
CA GLN A 98 -8.73 -11.13 19.80
C GLN A 98 -8.03 -9.80 20.08
N THR A 99 -6.74 -9.69 19.74
CA THR A 99 -5.96 -8.46 19.88
C THR A 99 -6.58 -7.34 19.05
N LEU A 100 -6.98 -7.64 17.80
CA LEU A 100 -7.65 -6.69 16.92
C LEU A 100 -8.95 -6.18 17.55
N LYS A 101 -9.82 -7.09 18.04
CA LYS A 101 -11.08 -6.72 18.69
C LYS A 101 -10.86 -5.83 19.90
N GLN A 102 -9.85 -6.14 20.71
CA GLN A 102 -9.51 -5.32 21.88
C GLN A 102 -9.04 -3.91 21.48
N ARG A 103 -8.18 -3.80 20.46
CA ARG A 103 -7.73 -2.49 19.96
C ARG A 103 -8.87 -1.67 19.36
N LEU A 104 -9.74 -2.30 18.57
CA LEU A 104 -10.89 -1.62 17.95
C LEU A 104 -11.94 -1.19 19.02
N ALA A 105 -12.18 -2.00 20.05
CA ALA A 105 -13.06 -1.64 21.16
C ALA A 105 -12.54 -0.44 21.96
N GLY A 106 -11.22 -0.26 22.03
CA GLY A 106 -10.58 0.88 22.71
C GLY A 106 -10.57 2.18 21.91
N VAL A 107 -11.05 2.19 20.67
CA VAL A 107 -11.06 3.37 19.82
C VAL A 107 -12.09 4.39 20.33
N GLN A 108 -11.62 5.58 20.68
CA GLN A 108 -12.46 6.71 21.12
C GLN A 108 -12.28 7.88 20.15
N ILE A 109 -13.14 7.94 19.14
CA ILE A 109 -13.21 9.04 18.18
C ILE A 109 -14.64 9.55 18.08
N PRO A 110 -14.86 10.83 17.80
CA PRO A 110 -16.21 11.41 17.69
C PRO A 110 -17.03 10.73 16.60
N VAL A 111 -16.41 10.45 15.44
CA VAL A 111 -17.03 9.90 14.25
C VAL A 111 -16.05 8.96 13.54
N LEU A 112 -16.56 7.84 13.04
CA LEU A 112 -15.83 6.91 12.18
C LEU A 112 -16.42 7.01 10.77
N LEU A 113 -15.69 7.60 9.82
CA LEU A 113 -16.15 7.79 8.45
C LEU A 113 -15.46 6.84 7.47
N ASP A 114 -14.26 6.37 7.80
CA ASP A 114 -13.44 5.55 6.92
C ASP A 114 -12.65 4.51 7.71
N SER A 115 -12.30 3.39 7.07
CA SER A 115 -11.48 2.33 7.67
C SER A 115 -10.08 2.82 8.05
N THR A 116 -9.54 3.81 7.34
CA THR A 116 -8.22 4.39 7.60
C THR A 116 -8.09 5.03 8.99
N TYR A 117 -9.20 5.46 9.60
CA TYR A 117 -9.20 6.04 10.95
C TYR A 117 -8.71 5.04 12.00
N PHE A 118 -8.92 3.75 11.78
CA PHE A 118 -8.42 2.70 12.66
C PHE A 118 -6.90 2.55 12.63
N ALA A 119 -6.23 2.96 11.54
CA ALA A 119 -4.79 2.74 11.35
C ALA A 119 -3.95 3.24 12.52
N SER A 120 -4.28 4.43 13.04
CA SER A 120 -3.55 5.04 14.16
C SER A 120 -3.66 4.27 15.49
N PHE A 121 -4.72 3.48 15.65
CA PHE A 121 -4.96 2.68 16.85
C PHE A 121 -4.42 1.25 16.72
N LEU A 122 -4.13 0.82 15.51
CA LEU A 122 -3.58 -0.51 15.24
C LEU A 122 -2.06 -0.57 15.37
N LYS A 123 -1.36 0.57 15.19
CA LYS A 123 0.08 0.66 15.38
C LYS A 123 0.44 0.55 16.87
N GLN A 124 1.46 -0.26 17.18
CA GLN A 124 2.06 -0.32 18.52
C GLN A 124 2.95 0.87 18.76
N ASP A 125 3.86 1.15 17.81
CA ASP A 125 4.72 2.32 17.85
C ASP A 125 4.15 3.43 16.96
N LYS A 126 3.76 4.55 17.60
CA LYS A 126 3.21 5.73 16.90
C LYS A 126 4.24 6.49 16.08
N LEU A 127 5.53 6.32 16.37
CA LEU A 127 6.63 6.97 15.65
C LEU A 127 7.03 6.20 14.40
N ASN A 128 6.64 4.93 14.29
CA ASN A 128 6.94 4.15 13.11
C ASN A 128 6.10 4.63 11.92
N LEU A 129 6.78 5.03 10.85
CA LEU A 129 6.12 5.52 9.63
C LEU A 129 5.52 4.41 8.77
N PHE A 130 6.02 3.18 8.88
CA PHE A 130 5.49 2.08 8.06
C PHE A 130 4.06 1.71 8.43
N PRO A 131 3.20 1.34 7.44
CA PRO A 131 1.81 1.00 7.69
C PRO A 131 1.70 -0.39 8.31
N ALA A 132 0.85 -0.54 9.35
CA ALA A 132 0.51 -1.83 9.95
C ALA A 132 -0.66 -2.53 9.22
N ALA A 133 -1.33 -1.83 8.33
CA ALA A 133 -2.49 -2.28 7.57
C ALA A 133 -2.33 -1.94 6.09
N ALA A 134 -2.88 -2.79 5.23
CA ALA A 134 -3.05 -2.51 3.80
C ALA A 134 -4.51 -2.12 3.53
N TYR A 135 -4.76 -1.51 2.38
CA TYR A 135 -6.08 -1.08 1.96
C TYR A 135 -6.40 -1.60 0.57
N THR A 136 -7.67 -1.90 0.33
CA THR A 136 -8.13 -2.31 -1.00
C THR A 136 -9.58 -1.92 -1.23
N GLU A 137 -9.89 -1.48 -2.45
CA GLU A 137 -11.27 -1.27 -2.92
C GLU A 137 -11.86 -2.56 -3.51
N ARG A 138 -11.07 -3.65 -3.64
CA ARG A 138 -11.43 -4.84 -4.41
C ARG A 138 -11.84 -6.01 -3.51
N PRO A 139 -13.06 -6.55 -3.67
CA PRO A 139 -13.49 -7.77 -2.99
C PRO A 139 -12.59 -8.98 -3.30
N ALA A 140 -12.08 -9.07 -4.53
CA ALA A 140 -11.19 -10.15 -4.95
C ALA A 140 -9.85 -10.15 -4.18
N THR A 141 -9.23 -8.97 -4.01
CA THR A 141 -8.01 -8.81 -3.21
C THR A 141 -8.28 -9.14 -1.75
N ALA A 142 -9.36 -8.60 -1.17
CA ALA A 142 -9.75 -8.88 0.21
C ALA A 142 -9.99 -10.38 0.44
N CYS A 143 -10.66 -11.06 -0.50
CA CYS A 143 -10.88 -12.48 -0.44
C CYS A 143 -9.57 -13.29 -0.49
N ALA A 144 -8.63 -12.92 -1.37
CA ALA A 144 -7.32 -13.55 -1.43
C ALA A 144 -6.57 -13.41 -0.10
N ARG A 145 -6.61 -12.22 0.53
CA ARG A 145 -5.99 -11.97 1.83
C ARG A 145 -6.65 -12.75 2.97
N ILE A 146 -7.97 -12.98 2.94
CA ILE A 146 -8.66 -13.87 3.90
C ILE A 146 -8.17 -15.31 3.72
N CYS A 147 -7.97 -15.79 2.48
CA CYS A 147 -7.40 -17.10 2.19
C CYS A 147 -5.97 -17.28 2.71
N GLU A 148 -5.26 -16.17 2.94
CA GLU A 148 -3.94 -16.12 3.56
C GLU A 148 -3.99 -16.08 5.10
N GLY A 149 -5.18 -16.18 5.71
CA GLY A 149 -5.38 -16.12 7.16
C GLY A 149 -5.43 -14.71 7.73
N LYS A 150 -5.52 -13.69 6.89
CA LYS A 150 -5.64 -12.29 7.32
C LYS A 150 -7.07 -11.90 7.64
N ILE A 151 -7.20 -10.75 8.30
CA ILE A 151 -8.47 -10.21 8.74
C ILE A 151 -8.77 -8.96 7.92
N VAL A 152 -9.99 -8.86 7.41
CA VAL A 152 -10.48 -7.72 6.64
C VAL A 152 -11.50 -6.95 7.46
N ILE A 153 -11.32 -5.64 7.58
CA ILE A 153 -12.22 -4.73 8.28
C ILE A 153 -12.94 -3.86 7.23
N LEU A 154 -14.26 -3.90 7.29
CA LEU A 154 -15.15 -3.09 6.47
C LEU A 154 -15.87 -2.07 7.35
N VAL A 155 -15.97 -0.83 6.91
CA VAL A 155 -16.67 0.24 7.64
C VAL A 155 -17.85 0.72 6.82
N SER A 156 -18.98 0.94 7.48
CA SER A 156 -20.17 1.52 6.82
C SER A 156 -19.90 2.95 6.37
N GLY A 157 -20.18 3.25 5.12
CA GLY A 157 -19.89 4.55 4.50
C GLY A 157 -18.56 4.63 3.75
N SER A 158 -17.70 3.60 3.85
CA SER A 158 -16.41 3.54 3.16
C SER A 158 -16.35 2.40 2.16
N PRO A 159 -15.91 2.65 0.91
CA PRO A 159 -15.65 1.60 -0.07
C PRO A 159 -14.26 0.96 0.12
N LEU A 160 -13.49 1.42 1.11
CA LEU A 160 -12.11 0.99 1.34
C LEU A 160 -12.06 -0.06 2.45
N ALA A 161 -11.69 -1.29 2.12
CA ALA A 161 -11.45 -2.36 3.08
C ALA A 161 -10.03 -2.27 3.65
N MET A 162 -9.89 -2.41 4.96
CA MET A 162 -8.60 -2.51 5.63
C MET A 162 -8.23 -3.97 5.84
N VAL A 163 -7.00 -4.35 5.54
CA VAL A 163 -6.46 -5.70 5.68
C VAL A 163 -5.35 -5.70 6.74
N VAL A 164 -5.45 -6.57 7.72
CA VAL A 164 -4.47 -6.71 8.81
C VAL A 164 -4.15 -8.19 9.09
N PRO A 165 -2.92 -8.51 9.50
CA PRO A 165 -1.70 -7.70 9.44
C PRO A 165 -1.25 -7.45 8.00
N SER A 166 -0.42 -6.42 7.78
CA SER A 166 0.21 -6.15 6.47
C SER A 166 1.72 -6.18 6.59
N PHE A 167 2.39 -6.72 5.57
CA PHE A 167 3.83 -6.90 5.50
C PHE A 167 4.45 -6.07 4.39
N PHE A 168 5.74 -5.72 4.54
CA PHE A 168 6.45 -4.88 3.58
C PHE A 168 6.39 -5.39 2.15
N ALA A 169 6.64 -6.68 1.93
CA ALA A 169 6.66 -7.29 0.60
C ALA A 169 5.31 -7.18 -0.14
N GLU A 170 4.21 -7.19 0.61
CA GLU A 170 2.85 -7.16 0.04
C GLU A 170 2.47 -5.83 -0.60
N HIS A 171 3.13 -4.74 -0.20
CA HIS A 171 2.90 -3.44 -0.82
C HIS A 171 3.40 -3.36 -2.27
N PHE A 172 4.24 -4.31 -2.69
CA PHE A 172 4.73 -4.44 -4.07
C PHE A 172 3.90 -5.41 -4.91
N GLU A 173 2.96 -6.12 -4.29
CA GLU A 173 2.06 -7.04 -4.97
C GLU A 173 0.88 -6.33 -5.61
N CYS A 174 0.44 -6.84 -6.76
CA CYS A 174 -0.71 -6.34 -7.48
C CYS A 174 -1.54 -7.53 -7.99
N LEU A 175 -2.85 -7.35 -8.13
CA LEU A 175 -3.73 -8.40 -8.67
C LEU A 175 -3.33 -8.82 -10.09
N ASP A 176 -2.79 -7.90 -10.89
CA ASP A 176 -2.28 -8.18 -12.23
C ASP A 176 -1.11 -9.17 -12.24
N ASP A 177 -0.32 -9.23 -11.15
CA ASP A 177 0.77 -10.19 -11.02
C ASP A 177 0.26 -11.64 -11.11
N TYR A 178 -0.94 -11.90 -10.61
CA TYR A 178 -1.57 -13.24 -10.60
C TYR A 178 -2.29 -13.57 -11.91
N SER A 179 -2.63 -12.56 -12.69
CA SER A 179 -3.26 -12.70 -14.02
C SER A 179 -2.24 -12.81 -15.16
N SER A 180 -0.98 -12.51 -14.88
CA SER A 180 0.14 -12.50 -15.84
C SER A 180 1.01 -13.75 -15.72
N GLY A 181 1.91 -13.99 -16.68
CA GLY A 181 2.92 -15.04 -16.57
C GLY A 181 3.90 -14.79 -15.42
N ALA A 182 4.35 -15.85 -14.73
CA ALA A 182 5.19 -15.73 -13.53
C ALA A 182 6.50 -14.95 -13.76
N VAL A 183 7.15 -15.12 -14.91
CA VAL A 183 8.39 -14.42 -15.26
C VAL A 183 8.14 -12.93 -15.43
N PHE A 184 7.09 -12.56 -16.15
CA PHE A 184 6.72 -11.15 -16.35
C PHE A 184 6.31 -10.49 -15.03
N ALA A 185 5.47 -11.15 -14.24
CA ALA A 185 5.08 -10.67 -12.91
C ALA A 185 6.30 -10.45 -11.98
N GLY A 186 7.26 -11.38 -12.00
CA GLY A 186 8.50 -11.24 -11.25
C GLY A 186 9.35 -10.05 -11.70
N LEU A 187 9.46 -9.81 -13.01
CA LEU A 187 10.17 -8.65 -13.56
C LEU A 187 9.50 -7.33 -13.12
N ILE A 188 8.17 -7.23 -13.24
CA ILE A 188 7.43 -6.03 -12.83
C ILE A 188 7.55 -5.79 -11.32
N ARG A 189 7.51 -6.85 -10.50
CA ARG A 189 7.69 -6.74 -9.06
C ARG A 189 9.10 -6.25 -8.70
N LEU A 190 10.13 -6.77 -9.36
CA LEU A 190 11.51 -6.28 -9.21
C LEU A 190 11.62 -4.80 -9.60
N LEU A 191 10.98 -4.40 -10.70
CA LEU A 191 10.94 -3.01 -11.13
C LEU A 191 10.27 -2.10 -10.09
N LYS A 192 9.20 -2.54 -9.41
CA LYS A 192 8.57 -1.80 -8.31
C LYS A 192 9.52 -1.62 -7.12
N TYR A 193 10.30 -2.66 -6.74
CA TYR A 193 11.34 -2.52 -5.70
C TYR A 193 12.41 -1.50 -6.10
N LEU A 194 12.89 -1.55 -7.33
CA LEU A 194 13.86 -0.57 -7.85
C LEU A 194 13.27 0.84 -7.89
N ALA A 195 12.01 0.97 -8.29
CA ALA A 195 11.30 2.26 -8.28
C ALA A 195 11.19 2.82 -6.85
N PHE A 196 10.87 2.00 -5.85
CA PHE A 196 10.84 2.43 -4.45
C PHE A 196 12.23 2.91 -3.98
N LEU A 197 13.29 2.18 -4.30
CA LEU A 197 14.66 2.59 -3.96
C LEU A 197 15.03 3.90 -4.65
N LEU A 198 14.70 4.06 -5.93
CA LEU A 198 14.93 5.30 -6.67
C LEU A 198 14.12 6.46 -6.09
N ALA A 199 12.86 6.22 -5.73
CA ALA A 199 11.98 7.22 -5.15
C ALA A 199 12.49 7.76 -3.82
N VAL A 200 13.07 6.90 -2.98
CA VAL A 200 13.55 7.27 -1.64
C VAL A 200 14.99 7.77 -1.67
N PHE A 201 15.88 7.03 -2.33
CA PHE A 201 17.33 7.27 -2.26
C PHE A 201 17.89 8.07 -3.44
N GLY A 202 17.23 8.06 -4.60
CA GLY A 202 17.75 8.67 -5.83
C GLY A 202 18.16 10.14 -5.67
N PRO A 203 17.27 11.03 -5.17
CA PRO A 203 17.61 12.43 -4.97
C PRO A 203 18.74 12.66 -3.96
N GLY A 204 18.75 11.91 -2.84
CA GLY A 204 19.82 11.98 -1.86
C GLY A 204 21.16 11.45 -2.37
N LEU A 205 21.12 10.36 -3.16
CA LEU A 205 22.31 9.83 -3.83
C LEU A 205 22.90 10.85 -4.82
N TYR A 206 22.05 11.53 -5.58
CA TYR A 206 22.48 12.59 -6.49
C TYR A 206 23.18 13.73 -5.71
N VAL A 207 22.53 14.26 -4.67
CA VAL A 207 23.11 15.34 -3.85
C VAL A 207 24.43 14.91 -3.22
N MET A 208 24.49 13.69 -2.68
CA MET A 208 25.73 13.12 -2.11
C MET A 208 26.84 13.02 -3.16
N ALA A 209 26.53 12.49 -4.35
CA ALA A 209 27.51 12.30 -5.40
C ALA A 209 28.07 13.65 -5.89
N VAL A 210 27.22 14.63 -6.10
CA VAL A 210 27.64 15.94 -6.62
C VAL A 210 28.42 16.76 -5.56
N CYS A 211 27.96 16.78 -4.31
CA CYS A 211 28.56 17.62 -3.28
C CYS A 211 29.78 16.99 -2.58
N PHE A 212 29.82 15.66 -2.44
CA PHE A 212 30.82 14.98 -1.58
C PHE A 212 31.65 13.90 -2.26
N ALA A 213 31.20 13.36 -3.39
CA ALA A 213 31.87 12.26 -4.05
C ALA A 213 31.83 12.40 -5.59
N PRO A 214 32.34 13.51 -6.16
CA PRO A 214 32.32 13.76 -7.61
C PRO A 214 33.10 12.72 -8.40
N GLU A 215 34.00 12.00 -7.78
CA GLU A 215 34.76 10.88 -8.38
C GLU A 215 33.87 9.69 -8.78
N LEU A 216 32.66 9.57 -8.25
CA LEU A 216 31.68 8.55 -8.66
C LEU A 216 31.02 8.87 -10.00
N ILE A 217 31.11 10.12 -10.44
CA ILE A 217 30.45 10.62 -11.66
C ILE A 217 31.45 10.56 -12.84
N PRO A 218 31.06 10.00 -14.00
CA PRO A 218 31.90 10.04 -15.19
C PRO A 218 32.30 11.47 -15.56
N VAL A 219 33.58 11.68 -15.92
CA VAL A 219 34.19 13.02 -16.11
C VAL A 219 33.42 13.89 -17.12
N HIS A 220 32.90 13.32 -18.22
CA HIS A 220 32.13 14.05 -19.21
C HIS A 220 30.79 14.55 -18.62
N LEU A 221 30.12 13.76 -17.79
CA LEU A 221 28.87 14.14 -17.13
C LEU A 221 29.14 15.14 -16.01
N LEU A 222 30.25 15.01 -15.28
CA LEU A 222 30.64 15.95 -14.23
C LEU A 222 30.83 17.37 -14.76
N ALA A 223 31.40 17.52 -15.97
CA ALA A 223 31.56 18.84 -16.59
C ALA A 223 30.21 19.50 -16.93
N GLU A 224 29.23 18.72 -17.43
CA GLU A 224 27.88 19.22 -17.70
C GLU A 224 27.13 19.59 -16.42
N LEU A 225 27.26 18.76 -15.37
CA LEU A 225 26.66 19.04 -14.05
C LEU A 225 27.23 20.31 -13.44
N ALA A 226 28.55 20.49 -13.47
CA ALA A 226 29.21 21.68 -12.94
C ALA A 226 28.80 22.98 -13.67
N GLN A 227 28.58 22.90 -14.99
CA GLN A 227 28.06 24.05 -15.76
C GLN A 227 26.61 24.37 -15.38
N GLY A 228 25.77 23.34 -15.22
CA GLY A 228 24.38 23.49 -14.79
C GLY A 228 24.29 24.15 -13.41
N GLU A 229 25.10 23.70 -12.45
CA GLU A 229 25.11 24.25 -11.08
C GLU A 229 25.66 25.67 -11.02
N ALA A 230 26.68 26.01 -11.82
CA ALA A 230 27.23 27.36 -11.86
C ALA A 230 26.20 28.38 -12.37
N SER A 231 25.15 27.96 -13.06
CA SER A 231 24.08 28.81 -13.57
C SER A 231 22.92 29.03 -12.58
N THR A 232 22.85 28.26 -11.48
CA THR A 232 21.74 28.30 -10.52
C THR A 232 22.10 29.04 -9.24
N PRO A 233 21.13 29.73 -8.59
CA PRO A 233 21.39 30.55 -7.40
C PRO A 233 21.53 29.73 -6.12
N LEU A 234 21.05 28.47 -6.11
CA LEU A 234 21.02 27.59 -4.93
C LEU A 234 22.05 26.47 -5.06
N PRO A 235 22.71 26.07 -3.96
CA PRO A 235 23.49 24.84 -3.92
C PRO A 235 22.62 23.59 -4.16
N PRO A 236 23.20 22.44 -4.58
CA PRO A 236 22.44 21.26 -4.99
C PRO A 236 21.44 20.71 -3.95
N MET A 237 21.80 20.73 -2.67
CA MET A 237 20.94 20.19 -1.60
C MET A 237 19.67 21.04 -1.39
N PRO A 238 19.74 22.37 -1.09
CA PRO A 238 18.52 23.17 -0.97
C PRO A 238 17.74 23.29 -2.29
N GLU A 239 18.41 23.25 -3.44
CA GLU A 239 17.75 23.20 -4.73
C GLU A 239 16.92 21.91 -4.88
N MET A 240 17.49 20.75 -4.58
CA MET A 240 16.79 19.45 -4.62
C MET A 240 15.58 19.42 -3.68
N LEU A 241 15.73 19.97 -2.46
CA LEU A 241 14.63 20.07 -1.51
C LEU A 241 13.51 20.98 -2.02
N ALA A 242 13.86 22.15 -2.58
CA ALA A 242 12.89 23.10 -3.11
C ALA A 242 12.13 22.51 -4.32
N VAL A 243 12.82 21.87 -5.25
CA VAL A 243 12.22 21.23 -6.43
C VAL A 243 11.32 20.07 -6.00
N THR A 244 11.77 19.20 -5.09
CA THR A 244 10.97 18.09 -4.56
C THR A 244 9.70 18.62 -3.90
N LEU A 245 9.80 19.65 -3.07
CA LEU A 245 8.64 20.29 -2.42
C LEU A 245 7.68 20.90 -3.46
N LEU A 246 8.21 21.56 -4.48
CA LEU A 246 7.42 22.17 -5.54
C LEU A 246 6.63 21.11 -6.34
N LEU A 247 7.27 20.00 -6.69
CA LEU A 247 6.59 18.87 -7.36
C LEU A 247 5.48 18.25 -6.49
N GLU A 248 5.68 18.15 -5.17
CA GLU A 248 4.63 17.68 -4.25
C GLU A 248 3.46 18.67 -4.16
N ILE A 249 3.73 19.98 -4.16
CA ILE A 249 2.67 21.01 -4.20
C ILE A 249 1.86 20.90 -5.48
N VAL A 250 2.51 20.74 -6.65
CA VAL A 250 1.81 20.58 -7.94
C VAL A 250 0.95 19.33 -7.94
N ARG A 251 1.46 18.22 -7.41
CA ARG A 251 0.71 16.98 -7.27
C ARG A 251 -0.51 17.14 -6.34
N GLU A 252 -0.31 17.74 -5.17
CA GLU A 252 -1.39 17.97 -4.21
C GLU A 252 -2.49 18.88 -4.79
N ALA A 253 -2.08 19.94 -5.51
CA ALA A 253 -3.00 20.80 -6.23
C ALA A 253 -3.79 20.03 -7.30
N GLY A 254 -3.11 19.13 -8.04
CA GLY A 254 -3.75 18.27 -9.03
C GLY A 254 -4.79 17.32 -8.44
N LEU A 255 -4.54 16.76 -7.26
CA LEU A 255 -5.48 15.87 -6.58
C LEU A 255 -6.72 16.60 -6.06
N ARG A 256 -6.59 17.85 -5.62
CA ARG A 256 -7.69 18.66 -5.08
C ARG A 256 -8.48 19.42 -6.14
N ALA A 257 -7.92 19.58 -7.34
CA ALA A 257 -8.61 20.24 -8.44
C ALA A 257 -9.79 19.40 -8.93
N PRO A 258 -10.90 20.04 -9.37
CA PRO A 258 -12.00 19.35 -10.03
C PRO A 258 -11.48 18.50 -11.20
N LYS A 259 -12.01 17.29 -11.39
CA LYS A 259 -11.53 16.33 -12.41
C LYS A 259 -11.47 16.92 -13.84
N SER A 260 -12.35 17.89 -14.15
CA SER A 260 -12.38 18.57 -15.44
C SER A 260 -11.15 19.44 -15.74
N ILE A 261 -10.47 19.96 -14.72
CA ILE A 261 -9.32 20.85 -14.86
C ILE A 261 -8.03 20.27 -14.26
N SER A 262 -8.12 19.22 -13.45
CA SER A 262 -6.95 18.60 -12.75
C SER A 262 -5.84 18.22 -13.73
N HIS A 263 -6.19 17.60 -14.86
CA HIS A 263 -5.21 17.20 -15.89
C HIS A 263 -4.51 18.42 -16.51
N THR A 264 -5.26 19.47 -16.81
CA THR A 264 -4.73 20.71 -17.35
C THR A 264 -3.83 21.43 -16.36
N VAL A 265 -4.22 21.53 -15.10
CA VAL A 265 -3.41 22.15 -14.04
C VAL A 265 -2.09 21.41 -13.85
N SER A 266 -2.13 20.08 -13.82
CA SER A 266 -0.91 19.27 -13.70
C SER A 266 0.01 19.43 -14.92
N LEU A 267 -0.54 19.44 -16.13
CA LEU A 267 0.24 19.58 -17.37
C LEU A 267 0.87 20.98 -17.47
N VAL A 268 0.10 22.03 -17.23
CA VAL A 268 0.57 23.42 -17.28
C VAL A 268 1.59 23.68 -16.18
N GLY A 269 1.32 23.19 -14.97
CA GLY A 269 2.28 23.30 -13.85
C GLY A 269 3.61 22.63 -14.16
N ALA A 270 3.60 21.41 -14.69
CA ALA A 270 4.81 20.69 -15.08
C ALA A 270 5.57 21.41 -16.21
N LEU A 271 4.86 21.96 -17.20
CA LEU A 271 5.46 22.70 -18.30
C LEU A 271 6.13 24.00 -17.83
N ILE A 272 5.41 24.80 -17.00
CA ILE A 272 5.94 26.05 -16.45
C ILE A 272 7.19 25.76 -15.61
N ILE A 273 7.16 24.79 -14.75
CA ILE A 273 8.31 24.43 -13.90
C ILE A 273 9.46 23.92 -14.77
N GLY A 274 9.17 23.01 -15.69
CA GLY A 274 10.18 22.35 -16.51
C GLY A 274 10.86 23.31 -17.49
N GLU A 275 10.14 24.16 -18.16
CA GLU A 275 10.68 25.04 -19.21
C GLU A 275 11.08 26.41 -18.70
N THR A 276 10.21 27.05 -17.92
CA THR A 276 10.44 28.44 -17.49
C THR A 276 11.47 28.55 -16.39
N ALA A 277 11.41 27.68 -15.37
CA ALA A 277 12.35 27.74 -14.24
C ALA A 277 13.77 27.32 -14.65
N VAL A 278 13.88 26.34 -15.56
CA VAL A 278 15.17 25.91 -16.10
C VAL A 278 15.75 26.97 -17.06
N SER A 279 14.95 27.51 -17.97
CA SER A 279 15.43 28.56 -18.92
C SER A 279 15.79 29.87 -18.22
N ALA A 280 15.16 30.16 -17.08
CA ALA A 280 15.51 31.28 -16.23
C ALA A 280 16.76 31.03 -15.35
N GLY A 281 17.37 29.85 -15.40
CA GLY A 281 18.52 29.49 -14.56
C GLY A 281 18.21 29.41 -13.07
N ILE A 282 16.93 29.20 -12.68
CA ILE A 282 16.53 29.08 -11.28
C ILE A 282 16.73 27.64 -10.79
N ILE A 283 16.53 26.67 -11.68
CA ILE A 283 16.63 25.23 -11.39
C ILE A 283 17.53 24.58 -12.46
N SER A 284 18.45 23.73 -12.02
CA SER A 284 19.30 22.97 -12.91
C SER A 284 18.54 21.78 -13.55
N VAL A 285 18.85 21.46 -14.80
CA VAL A 285 18.23 20.32 -15.52
C VAL A 285 18.44 19.00 -14.80
N PRO A 286 19.64 18.67 -14.29
CA PRO A 286 19.87 17.40 -13.60
C PRO A 286 19.07 17.25 -12.32
N VAL A 287 18.97 18.30 -11.48
CA VAL A 287 18.18 18.30 -10.25
C VAL A 287 16.70 18.07 -10.55
N LEU A 288 16.16 18.81 -11.54
CA LEU A 288 14.77 18.64 -11.97
C LEU A 288 14.50 17.23 -12.48
N THR A 289 15.40 16.70 -13.30
CA THR A 289 15.26 15.35 -13.90
C THR A 289 15.26 14.29 -12.81
N MET A 290 16.18 14.36 -11.82
CA MET A 290 16.25 13.39 -10.73
C MET A 290 15.03 13.50 -9.81
N ALA A 291 14.59 14.71 -9.45
CA ALA A 291 13.40 14.90 -8.64
C ALA A 291 12.13 14.40 -9.35
N ALA A 292 11.99 14.67 -10.64
CA ALA A 292 10.87 14.18 -11.45
C ALA A 292 10.87 12.64 -11.55
N ALA A 293 12.03 12.03 -11.84
CA ALA A 293 12.17 10.57 -11.89
C ALA A 293 11.79 9.92 -10.55
N ALA A 294 12.24 10.48 -9.43
CA ALA A 294 11.90 9.99 -8.09
C ALA A 294 10.39 10.16 -7.78
N THR A 295 9.77 11.25 -8.22
CA THR A 295 8.33 11.48 -8.03
C THR A 295 7.50 10.50 -8.86
N ILE A 296 7.87 10.26 -10.11
CA ILE A 296 7.21 9.25 -10.97
C ILE A 296 7.41 7.84 -10.38
N ALA A 297 8.61 7.52 -9.90
CA ALA A 297 8.92 6.23 -9.30
C ALA A 297 8.06 5.95 -8.06
N THR A 298 7.69 6.98 -7.28
CA THR A 298 6.78 6.83 -6.12
C THR A 298 5.41 6.30 -6.54
N LEU A 299 4.92 6.65 -7.72
CA LEU A 299 3.62 6.19 -8.22
C LEU A 299 3.61 4.70 -8.61
N ALA A 300 4.78 4.07 -8.75
CA ALA A 300 4.87 2.63 -8.99
C ALA A 300 4.47 1.79 -7.75
N VAL A 301 4.54 2.38 -6.53
CA VAL A 301 4.17 1.73 -5.27
C VAL A 301 3.28 2.66 -4.44
N PRO A 302 2.00 2.84 -4.84
CA PRO A 302 1.09 3.79 -4.19
C PRO A 302 0.86 3.50 -2.71
N ALA A 303 0.92 2.23 -2.31
CA ALA A 303 0.73 1.80 -0.92
C ALA A 303 1.78 2.37 0.06
N LEU A 304 2.98 2.71 -0.43
CA LEU A 304 4.07 3.31 0.36
C LEU A 304 4.33 4.78 -0.02
N TYR A 305 3.33 5.46 -0.60
CA TYR A 305 3.47 6.82 -1.09
C TYR A 305 3.91 7.81 0.01
N GLU A 306 3.17 7.85 1.13
CA GLU A 306 3.44 8.76 2.26
C GLU A 306 4.83 8.53 2.84
N GLN A 307 5.22 7.27 3.03
CA GLN A 307 6.52 6.88 3.56
C GLN A 307 7.65 7.27 2.62
N SER A 308 7.46 7.04 1.32
CA SER A 308 8.47 7.38 0.30
C SER A 308 8.79 8.86 0.29
N ILE A 309 7.81 9.74 0.45
CA ILE A 309 8.02 11.18 0.51
C ILE A 309 8.80 11.56 1.76
N LEU A 310 8.35 11.12 2.93
CA LEU A 310 8.99 11.46 4.20
C LEU A 310 10.44 10.98 4.25
N PHE A 311 10.68 9.74 3.82
CA PHE A 311 12.02 9.18 3.76
C PHE A 311 12.90 9.90 2.73
N ARG A 312 12.36 10.28 1.57
CA ARG A 312 13.06 11.06 0.55
C ARG A 312 13.58 12.37 1.12
N PHE A 313 12.74 13.17 1.79
CA PHE A 313 13.16 14.41 2.41
C PHE A 313 14.24 14.19 3.48
N ALA A 314 14.07 13.17 4.33
CA ALA A 314 15.06 12.83 5.34
C ALA A 314 16.41 12.42 4.72
N VAL A 315 16.38 11.60 3.67
CA VAL A 315 17.59 11.14 2.98
C VAL A 315 18.30 12.28 2.25
N ILE A 316 17.57 13.19 1.58
CA ILE A 316 18.15 14.37 0.94
C ILE A 316 18.88 15.23 1.99
N LEU A 317 18.20 15.48 3.13
CA LEU A 317 18.77 16.29 4.21
C LEU A 317 20.04 15.65 4.80
N LEU A 318 19.98 14.37 5.15
CA LEU A 318 21.13 13.67 5.74
C LEU A 318 22.28 13.54 4.74
N ALA A 319 22.00 13.22 3.50
CA ALA A 319 23.01 13.12 2.44
C ALA A 319 23.64 14.47 2.12
N GLY A 320 22.85 15.55 2.11
CA GLY A 320 23.34 16.90 1.83
C GLY A 320 24.15 17.52 2.97
N LEU A 321 23.90 17.11 4.23
CA LEU A 321 24.66 17.62 5.39
C LEU A 321 25.91 16.78 5.69
N PHE A 322 25.84 15.46 5.53
CA PHE A 322 26.88 14.54 5.97
C PHE A 322 27.51 13.70 4.84
N GLY A 323 27.06 13.86 3.59
CA GLY A 323 27.59 13.11 2.46
C GLY A 323 27.30 11.60 2.55
N VAL A 324 28.32 10.78 2.22
CA VAL A 324 28.22 9.31 2.25
C VAL A 324 27.79 8.76 3.62
N PRO A 325 28.35 9.18 4.75
CA PRO A 325 27.86 8.78 6.08
C PRO A 325 26.38 9.15 6.30
N GLY A 326 25.94 10.32 5.83
CA GLY A 326 24.54 10.75 5.94
C GLY A 326 23.58 9.85 5.16
N LEU A 327 23.95 9.47 3.94
CA LEU A 327 23.17 8.53 3.13
C LEU A 327 23.08 7.15 3.82
N ALA A 328 24.19 6.66 4.36
CA ALA A 328 24.24 5.41 5.11
C ALA A 328 23.37 5.46 6.39
N CYS A 329 23.44 6.56 7.14
CA CYS A 329 22.58 6.79 8.32
C CYS A 329 21.09 6.81 7.93
N GLY A 330 20.74 7.47 6.82
CA GLY A 330 19.37 7.47 6.31
C GLY A 330 18.87 6.08 5.97
N ALA A 331 19.70 5.28 5.29
CA ALA A 331 19.38 3.90 4.96
C ALA A 331 19.22 3.02 6.21
N LEU A 332 20.12 3.15 7.18
CA LEU A 332 20.04 2.42 8.46
C LEU A 332 18.82 2.82 9.28
N LEU A 333 18.46 4.11 9.29
CA LEU A 333 17.27 4.59 9.97
C LEU A 333 15.99 3.98 9.38
N ILE A 334 15.85 3.98 8.06
CA ILE A 334 14.71 3.37 7.36
C ILE A 334 14.65 1.86 7.65
N LEU A 335 15.79 1.18 7.58
CA LEU A 335 15.87 -0.24 7.88
C LEU A 335 15.52 -0.54 9.36
N ALA A 336 16.03 0.25 10.30
CA ALA A 336 15.71 0.12 11.72
C ALA A 336 14.21 0.33 11.99
N MET A 337 13.57 1.32 11.32
CA MET A 337 12.14 1.53 11.42
C MET A 337 11.33 0.35 10.84
N ALA A 338 11.78 -0.23 9.71
CA ALA A 338 11.15 -1.40 9.13
C ALA A 338 11.29 -2.65 10.02
N CYS A 339 12.47 -2.87 10.60
CA CYS A 339 12.71 -3.97 11.55
C CYS A 339 11.98 -3.77 12.89
N GLY A 340 11.80 -2.53 13.33
CA GLY A 340 11.07 -2.20 14.56
C GLY A 340 9.56 -2.20 14.41
N SER A 341 9.03 -2.36 13.20
CA SER A 341 7.59 -2.48 12.97
C SER A 341 7.12 -3.90 13.26
N ASP A 342 6.16 -4.01 14.17
CA ASP A 342 5.60 -5.29 14.65
C ASP A 342 4.06 -5.26 14.51
N PRO A 343 3.53 -5.50 13.30
CA PRO A 343 2.09 -5.57 13.10
C PRO A 343 1.51 -6.83 13.75
N PHE A 344 0.84 -6.67 14.88
CA PHE A 344 0.18 -7.76 15.63
C PHE A 344 1.12 -8.87 16.12
N GLY A 345 2.38 -8.55 16.43
CA GLY A 345 3.36 -9.52 16.90
C GLY A 345 4.12 -10.24 15.78
N TYR A 346 3.97 -9.83 14.53
CA TYR A 346 4.71 -10.37 13.38
C TYR A 346 5.78 -9.40 12.91
N ASP A 347 6.90 -9.91 12.42
CA ASP A 347 7.94 -9.09 11.82
C ASP A 347 7.44 -8.46 10.50
N TYR A 348 7.44 -7.15 10.40
CA TYR A 348 6.93 -6.42 9.23
C TYR A 348 7.67 -6.77 7.93
N LEU A 349 8.98 -7.07 8.02
CA LEU A 349 9.80 -7.48 6.89
C LEU A 349 9.59 -8.94 6.46
N TYR A 350 8.73 -9.70 7.13
CA TYR A 350 8.40 -11.04 6.66
C TYR A 350 7.80 -10.99 5.25
N PRO A 351 8.13 -11.90 4.33
CA PRO A 351 9.01 -13.08 4.45
C PRO A 351 10.49 -12.84 4.15
N LEU A 352 10.94 -11.60 4.08
CA LEU A 352 12.34 -11.25 3.76
C LEU A 352 13.25 -11.50 4.96
N MET A 353 12.77 -11.11 6.15
CA MET A 353 13.45 -11.31 7.44
C MET A 353 12.40 -11.61 8.52
N PRO A 354 12.46 -12.78 9.18
CA PRO A 354 13.28 -13.95 8.86
C PRO A 354 12.83 -14.63 7.55
N PRO A 355 13.76 -15.25 6.79
CA PRO A 355 13.44 -15.82 5.48
C PRO A 355 12.52 -17.04 5.59
N GLY A 356 11.28 -16.89 5.21
CA GLY A 356 10.30 -17.97 5.13
C GLY A 356 10.33 -18.66 3.77
N LYS A 357 10.88 -19.91 3.68
CA LYS A 357 11.05 -20.62 2.39
C LYS A 357 9.74 -20.77 1.59
N ALA A 358 8.60 -20.90 2.25
CA ALA A 358 7.31 -21.03 1.59
C ALA A 358 6.80 -19.66 1.10
N ALA A 359 6.90 -18.63 1.93
CA ALA A 359 6.41 -17.29 1.66
C ALA A 359 7.33 -16.49 0.70
N LEU A 360 8.64 -16.78 0.64
CA LEU A 360 9.56 -16.23 -0.36
C LEU A 360 9.18 -16.61 -1.80
N ARG A 361 8.35 -17.66 -2.00
CA ARG A 361 7.84 -18.04 -3.33
C ARG A 361 6.93 -16.97 -3.95
N ASP A 362 6.41 -16.07 -3.16
CA ASP A 362 5.57 -14.95 -3.59
C ASP A 362 6.09 -13.56 -3.13
N GLY A 363 7.28 -13.47 -2.55
CA GLY A 363 7.89 -12.22 -2.11
C GLY A 363 8.46 -11.39 -3.26
N PHE A 364 9.77 -11.57 -3.58
CA PHE A 364 10.43 -10.83 -4.64
C PHE A 364 10.02 -11.26 -6.06
N VAL A 365 9.89 -12.58 -6.26
CA VAL A 365 9.57 -13.16 -7.57
C VAL A 365 8.41 -14.12 -7.37
N ARG A 366 7.35 -13.90 -8.12
CA ARG A 366 6.18 -14.79 -8.09
C ARG A 366 6.55 -16.18 -8.64
N ALA A 367 6.31 -17.23 -7.87
CA ALA A 367 6.45 -18.60 -8.35
C ALA A 367 5.30 -19.00 -9.29
N ILE A 368 5.50 -20.08 -10.03
CA ILE A 368 4.47 -20.68 -10.91
C ILE A 368 3.30 -21.21 -10.04
N TRP A 369 2.08 -21.16 -10.54
CA TRP A 369 0.87 -21.60 -9.84
C TRP A 369 0.97 -22.98 -9.19
N SER A 370 1.63 -23.95 -9.85
CA SER A 370 1.83 -25.30 -9.30
C SER A 370 2.66 -25.31 -7.99
N ARG A 371 3.50 -24.30 -7.76
CA ARG A 371 4.26 -24.14 -6.52
C ARG A 371 3.53 -23.25 -5.50
N LEU A 372 2.77 -22.26 -5.95
CA LEU A 372 1.94 -21.41 -5.08
C LEU A 372 0.77 -22.20 -4.47
N ALA A 373 0.17 -23.12 -5.25
CA ALA A 373 -0.93 -23.96 -4.78
C ALA A 373 -0.53 -25.02 -3.73
N GLN A 374 0.78 -25.24 -3.52
CA GLN A 374 1.24 -26.12 -2.43
C GLN A 374 0.98 -25.40 -1.10
N LYS A 375 0.20 -26.04 -0.21
CA LYS A 375 -0.11 -25.55 1.13
C LYS A 375 1.20 -25.14 1.84
N GLY A 376 1.39 -23.84 2.03
CA GLY A 376 2.43 -23.25 2.87
C GLY A 376 1.77 -22.58 4.06
N GLU A 377 2.48 -22.44 5.16
CA GLU A 377 2.04 -21.57 6.25
C GLU A 377 2.04 -20.15 5.71
N VAL A 378 0.87 -19.55 5.66
CA VAL A 378 0.67 -18.23 5.07
C VAL A 378 1.04 -17.14 6.06
N LEU A 379 0.67 -17.31 7.33
CA LEU A 379 1.17 -16.51 8.44
C LEU A 379 2.14 -17.36 9.26
N PRO A 380 3.33 -16.85 9.59
CA PRO A 380 4.26 -17.57 10.46
C PRO A 380 3.57 -17.78 11.81
N ARG A 381 3.65 -19.00 12.36
CA ARG A 381 3.29 -19.18 13.76
C ARG A 381 4.18 -18.26 14.60
N HIS A 382 3.61 -17.58 15.59
CA HIS A 382 4.38 -16.71 16.48
C HIS A 382 5.65 -17.39 16.96
N ALA A 383 6.79 -16.86 16.57
CA ALA A 383 8.10 -17.27 17.08
C ALA A 383 8.46 -16.52 18.37
N LYS A 384 7.45 -16.12 19.18
CA LYS A 384 7.67 -15.57 20.52
C LYS A 384 7.22 -16.62 21.53
N GLU A 385 8.05 -17.62 21.74
CA GLU A 385 8.32 -18.25 23.02
C GLU A 385 9.66 -17.78 23.54
#